data_1ab1f2f1b46c0abb9e4c7808e2cfb85f
#
_entry.id   1ab1f2f1b46c0abb9e4c7808e2cfb85f
#
_cell.length_a   1.000
_cell.length_b   1.000
_cell.length_c   1.000
_cell.angle_alpha   90.00
_cell.angle_beta   90.00
_cell.angle_gamma   90.00
#
_symmetry.space_group_name_H-M   'P 1'
#
loop_
_entity.id
_entity.type
_entity.pdbx_description
1 polymer ?
#
loop_
_entity_poly.entity_id
_entity_poly.type
_entity_poly.pdbx_seq_one_letter_code
_entity_poly.pdbx_strand_id
1 'polypeptide(L)'
;MKRGGLGVAGALGFSAVALGAFGAHGLRARLTPPLLEIYRTGALYHLIHAVAALAVALGGDRLRRGGLILGLFTTGVVVFSGSLYALALTGVSALGAVTPLGGLLLLTAWAL
;
A
#
# COMPACT_ATOMS: atom_id res chain seq x y z
N MET A 1 -12.72 16.49 1.07
CA MET A 1 -11.75 15.52 0.60
C MET A 1 -10.86 16.03 -0.54
N LYS A 2 -11.16 17.13 -1.13
CA LYS A 2 -10.56 17.62 -2.38
C LYS A 2 -9.02 17.61 -2.41
N ARG A 3 -8.40 18.65 -1.88
CA ARG A 3 -6.94 18.76 -1.92
C ARG A 3 -6.25 17.77 -0.99
N GLY A 4 -6.83 17.55 0.18
CA GLY A 4 -6.28 16.60 1.13
C GLY A 4 -6.25 15.18 0.56
N GLY A 5 -7.32 14.78 -0.13
CA GLY A 5 -7.39 13.48 -0.76
C GLY A 5 -6.36 13.30 -1.86
N LEU A 6 -6.19 14.33 -2.69
CA LEU A 6 -5.18 14.31 -3.75
C LEU A 6 -3.76 14.26 -3.16
N GLY A 7 -3.52 14.99 -2.07
CA GLY A 7 -2.24 14.94 -1.39
C GLY A 7 -1.91 13.56 -0.84
N VAL A 8 -2.90 12.90 -0.23
CA VAL A 8 -2.74 11.53 0.27
C VAL A 8 -2.43 10.57 -0.88
N ALA A 9 -3.20 10.64 -1.96
CA ALA A 9 -2.97 9.79 -3.13
C ALA A 9 -1.58 10.03 -3.74
N GLY A 10 -1.17 11.29 -3.82
CA GLY A 10 0.16 11.65 -4.31
C GLY A 10 1.27 11.08 -3.43
N ALA A 11 1.11 11.15 -2.12
CA ALA A 11 2.07 10.59 -1.18
C ALA A 11 2.16 9.06 -1.32
N LEU A 12 1.02 8.40 -1.47
CA LEU A 12 1.00 6.95 -1.69
C LEU A 12 1.70 6.58 -3.00
N GLY A 13 1.43 7.31 -4.07
CA GLY A 13 2.06 7.05 -5.37
C GLY A 13 3.55 7.31 -5.35
N PHE A 14 3.97 8.42 -4.77
CA PHE A 14 5.39 8.77 -4.65
C PHE A 14 6.14 7.68 -3.88
N SER A 15 5.62 7.29 -2.71
CA SER A 15 6.26 6.26 -1.90
C SER A 15 6.24 4.90 -2.58
N ALA A 16 5.17 4.59 -3.33
CA ALA A 16 5.09 3.33 -4.07
C ALA A 16 6.18 3.23 -5.12
N VAL A 17 6.40 4.30 -5.89
CA VAL A 17 7.43 4.31 -6.91
C VAL A 17 8.81 4.26 -6.28
N ALA A 18 9.04 5.04 -5.22
CA ALA A 18 10.33 5.07 -4.54
C ALA A 18 10.70 3.70 -3.96
N LEU A 19 9.76 3.06 -3.26
CA LEU A 19 9.99 1.75 -2.66
C LEU A 19 10.08 0.65 -3.71
N GLY A 20 9.30 0.75 -4.78
CA GLY A 20 9.39 -0.18 -5.90
C GLY A 20 10.75 -0.11 -6.58
N ALA A 21 11.24 1.09 -6.85
CA ALA A 21 12.56 1.29 -7.45
C ALA A 21 13.68 0.80 -6.53
N PHE A 22 13.57 1.07 -5.24
CA PHE A 22 14.55 0.60 -4.26
C PHE A 22 14.62 -0.92 -4.26
N GLY A 23 13.46 -1.59 -4.29
CA GLY A 23 13.41 -3.05 -4.35
C GLY A 23 14.05 -3.61 -5.60
N ALA A 24 13.78 -2.97 -6.75
CA ALA A 24 14.31 -3.43 -8.03
C ALA A 24 15.82 -3.26 -8.16
N HIS A 25 16.37 -2.22 -7.55
CA HIS A 25 17.78 -1.85 -7.73
C HIS A 25 18.63 -2.08 -6.49
N GLY A 26 18.15 -1.68 -5.31
CA GLY A 26 18.93 -1.73 -4.08
C GLY A 26 18.89 -3.05 -3.35
N LEU A 27 17.74 -3.73 -3.37
CA LEU A 27 17.52 -4.94 -2.57
C LEU A 27 17.76 -6.24 -3.34
N ARG A 28 17.87 -6.16 -4.64
CA ARG A 28 17.93 -7.34 -5.50
C ARG A 28 19.08 -8.29 -5.11
N ALA A 29 20.23 -7.74 -4.73
CA ALA A 29 21.39 -8.50 -4.34
C ALA A 29 21.49 -8.74 -2.83
N ARG A 30 20.62 -8.12 -2.03
CA ARG A 30 20.70 -8.15 -0.57
C ARG A 30 19.70 -9.10 0.07
N LEU A 31 18.54 -9.27 -0.56
CA LEU A 31 17.50 -10.15 -0.04
C LEU A 31 17.55 -11.50 -0.72
N THR A 32 17.22 -12.55 0.06
CA THR A 32 17.01 -13.86 -0.51
C THR A 32 15.81 -13.81 -1.46
N PRO A 33 15.73 -14.72 -2.46
CA PRO A 33 14.59 -14.74 -3.37
C PRO A 33 13.22 -14.75 -2.68
N PRO A 34 12.97 -15.56 -1.63
CA PRO A 34 11.68 -15.51 -0.94
C PRO A 34 11.36 -14.15 -0.30
N LEU A 35 12.35 -13.52 0.32
CA LEU A 35 12.14 -12.20 0.94
C LEU A 35 11.96 -11.11 -0.11
N LEU A 36 12.68 -11.20 -1.21
CA LEU A 36 12.50 -10.25 -2.31
C LEU A 36 11.11 -10.35 -2.91
N GLU A 37 10.56 -11.56 -3.02
CA GLU A 37 9.21 -11.78 -3.50
C GLU A 37 8.17 -11.16 -2.57
N ILE A 38 8.36 -11.32 -1.26
CA ILE A 38 7.49 -10.69 -0.25
C ILE A 38 7.52 -9.17 -0.39
N TYR A 39 8.71 -8.59 -0.55
CA TYR A 39 8.86 -7.16 -0.76
C TYR A 39 8.12 -6.71 -2.02
N ARG A 40 8.28 -7.43 -3.11
CA ARG A 40 7.63 -7.11 -4.39
C ARG A 40 6.11 -7.19 -4.29
N THR A 41 5.58 -8.14 -3.55
CA THR A 41 4.14 -8.22 -3.31
C THR A 41 3.65 -6.97 -2.60
N GLY A 42 4.37 -6.53 -1.56
CA GLY A 42 4.03 -5.28 -0.88
C GLY A 42 4.06 -4.09 -1.81
N ALA A 43 5.08 -3.98 -2.65
CA ALA A 43 5.22 -2.87 -3.60
C ALA A 43 4.11 -2.88 -4.65
N LEU A 44 3.73 -4.05 -5.15
CA LEU A 44 2.66 -4.18 -6.13
C LEU A 44 1.32 -3.70 -5.57
N TYR A 45 0.96 -4.18 -4.38
CA TYR A 45 -0.29 -3.79 -3.74
C TYR A 45 -0.27 -2.30 -3.37
N HIS A 46 0.86 -1.80 -2.93
CA HIS A 46 1.05 -0.39 -2.65
C HIS A 46 0.77 0.46 -3.88
N LEU A 47 1.35 0.11 -5.02
CA LEU A 47 1.16 0.86 -6.26
C LEU A 47 -0.28 0.78 -6.76
N ILE A 48 -0.88 -0.42 -6.78
CA ILE A 48 -2.25 -0.60 -7.23
C ILE A 48 -3.21 0.24 -6.39
N HIS A 49 -3.04 0.23 -5.07
CA HIS A 49 -3.95 0.94 -4.18
C HIS A 49 -3.65 2.43 -4.11
N ALA A 50 -2.44 2.87 -4.47
CA ALA A 50 -2.16 4.28 -4.68
C ALA A 50 -2.98 4.82 -5.85
N VAL A 51 -3.07 4.06 -6.94
CA VAL A 51 -3.90 4.42 -8.10
C VAL A 51 -5.39 4.38 -7.72
N ALA A 52 -5.81 3.38 -6.95
CA ALA A 52 -7.19 3.31 -6.47
C ALA A 52 -7.53 4.51 -5.58
N ALA A 53 -6.62 4.90 -4.70
CA ALA A 53 -6.79 6.09 -3.86
C ALA A 53 -6.91 7.36 -4.70
N LEU A 54 -6.11 7.47 -5.75
CA LEU A 54 -6.19 8.60 -6.67
C LEU A 54 -7.57 8.65 -7.34
N ALA A 55 -8.07 7.51 -7.79
CA ALA A 55 -9.40 7.44 -8.41
C ALA A 55 -10.48 7.90 -7.44
N VAL A 56 -10.42 7.47 -6.19
CA VAL A 56 -11.37 7.90 -5.16
C VAL A 56 -11.26 9.40 -4.91
N ALA A 57 -10.05 9.93 -4.80
CA ALA A 57 -9.83 11.36 -4.57
C ALA A 57 -10.36 12.21 -5.73
N LEU A 58 -10.19 11.75 -6.98
CA LEU A 58 -10.72 12.43 -8.15
C LEU A 58 -12.23 12.36 -8.24
N GLY A 59 -12.85 11.31 -7.67
CA GLY A 59 -14.30 11.19 -7.60
C GLY A 59 -14.94 12.27 -6.73
N GLY A 60 -14.22 12.73 -5.72
CA GLY A 60 -14.65 13.83 -4.87
C GLY A 60 -16.02 13.59 -4.23
N ASP A 61 -16.89 14.59 -4.33
CA ASP A 61 -18.21 14.55 -3.72
C ASP A 61 -19.19 13.60 -4.42
N ARG A 62 -18.83 13.09 -5.58
CA ARG A 62 -19.64 12.09 -6.29
C ARG A 62 -19.68 10.77 -5.55
N LEU A 63 -18.64 10.49 -4.76
CA LEU A 63 -18.57 9.26 -4.00
C LEU A 63 -19.14 9.48 -2.62
N ARG A 64 -20.19 8.74 -2.32
CA ARG A 64 -20.94 8.87 -1.05
C ARG A 64 -20.07 8.59 0.17
N ARG A 65 -19.15 7.65 0.06
CA ARG A 65 -18.26 7.25 1.16
C ARG A 65 -16.79 7.46 0.81
N GLY A 66 -16.54 8.45 -0.04
CA GLY A 66 -15.20 8.67 -0.56
C GLY A 66 -14.14 8.85 0.51
N GLY A 67 -14.44 9.63 1.55
CA GLY A 67 -13.49 9.84 2.66
C GLY A 67 -13.18 8.55 3.42
N LEU A 68 -14.20 7.75 3.70
CA LEU A 68 -14.02 6.47 4.37
C LEU A 68 -13.23 5.50 3.50
N ILE A 69 -13.57 5.40 2.23
CA ILE A 69 -12.88 4.50 1.29
C ILE A 69 -11.41 4.90 1.17
N LEU A 70 -11.14 6.18 1.03
CA LEU A 70 -9.76 6.68 0.96
C LEU A 70 -8.98 6.35 2.24
N GLY A 71 -9.60 6.54 3.39
CA GLY A 71 -8.99 6.21 4.67
C GLY A 71 -8.69 4.72 4.80
N LEU A 72 -9.62 3.87 4.35
CA LEU A 72 -9.42 2.42 4.37
C LEU A 72 -8.32 1.98 3.42
N PHE A 73 -8.26 2.54 2.22
CA PHE A 73 -7.17 2.25 1.30
C PHE A 73 -5.83 2.67 1.88
N THR A 74 -5.75 3.87 2.43
CA THR A 74 -4.52 4.40 2.99
C THR A 74 -4.03 3.55 4.16
N THR A 75 -4.91 3.31 5.15
CA THR A 75 -4.58 2.50 6.32
C THR A 75 -4.26 1.06 5.91
N GLY A 76 -5.04 0.52 4.98
CA GLY A 76 -4.83 -0.83 4.48
C GLY A 76 -3.47 -0.99 3.81
N VAL A 77 -3.05 -0.03 3.00
CA VAL A 77 -1.72 -0.04 2.37
C VAL A 77 -0.63 0.04 3.44
N VAL A 78 -0.77 0.94 4.39
CA VAL A 78 0.24 1.09 5.46
C VAL A 78 0.40 -0.22 6.22
N VAL A 79 -0.70 -0.85 6.60
CA VAL A 79 -0.65 -2.10 7.37
C VAL A 79 -0.21 -3.27 6.48
N PHE A 80 -0.82 -3.43 5.32
CA PHE A 80 -0.55 -4.57 4.43
C PHE A 80 0.86 -4.49 3.84
N SER A 81 1.11 -3.46 3.04
CA SER A 81 2.41 -3.31 2.36
C SER A 81 3.52 -2.98 3.35
N GLY A 82 3.23 -2.18 4.37
CA GLY A 82 4.18 -1.85 5.41
C GLY A 82 4.67 -3.08 6.16
N SER A 83 3.77 -4.00 6.52
CA SER A 83 4.15 -5.24 7.20
C SER A 83 5.00 -6.14 6.31
N LEU A 84 4.72 -6.18 5.00
CA LEU A 84 5.51 -6.97 4.06
C LEU A 84 6.89 -6.37 3.84
N TYR A 85 7.00 -5.04 3.76
CA TYR A 85 8.29 -4.39 3.68
C TYR A 85 9.12 -4.67 4.94
N ALA A 86 8.50 -4.52 6.10
CA ALA A 86 9.20 -4.76 7.36
C ALA A 86 9.64 -6.21 7.49
N LEU A 87 8.79 -7.16 7.10
CA LEU A 87 9.12 -8.57 7.12
C LEU A 87 10.29 -8.87 6.20
N ALA A 88 10.25 -8.33 4.98
CA ALA A 88 11.29 -8.57 3.99
C ALA A 88 12.65 -8.01 4.45
N LEU A 89 12.64 -6.83 5.06
CA LEU A 89 13.88 -6.15 5.46
C LEU A 89 14.45 -6.69 6.78
N THR A 90 13.59 -7.18 7.68
CA THR A 90 14.03 -7.65 9.00
C THR A 90 14.08 -9.16 9.13
N GLY A 91 13.33 -9.88 8.30
CA GLY A 91 13.21 -11.33 8.40
C GLY A 91 12.33 -11.80 9.56
N VAL A 92 11.67 -10.88 10.26
CA VAL A 92 10.81 -11.23 11.40
C VAL A 92 9.48 -11.78 10.89
N SER A 93 9.33 -13.09 10.91
CA SER A 93 8.16 -13.76 10.32
C SER A 93 6.84 -13.43 11.04
N ALA A 94 6.89 -13.04 12.30
CA ALA A 94 5.70 -12.65 13.05
C ALA A 94 4.97 -11.46 12.41
N LEU A 95 5.68 -10.61 11.66
CA LEU A 95 5.07 -9.50 10.95
C LEU A 95 4.07 -9.97 9.89
N GLY A 96 4.22 -11.18 9.37
CA GLY A 96 3.26 -11.76 8.46
C GLY A 96 1.88 -11.97 9.05
N ALA A 97 1.76 -12.01 10.38
CA ALA A 97 0.47 -12.09 11.07
C ALA A 97 -0.29 -10.76 11.03
N VAL A 98 0.40 -9.65 10.83
CA VAL A 98 -0.20 -8.31 10.71
C VAL A 98 -0.78 -8.08 9.31
N THR A 99 -0.17 -8.66 8.30
CA THR A 99 -0.54 -8.47 6.90
C THR A 99 -2.02 -8.74 6.62
N PRO A 100 -2.65 -9.85 7.13
CA PRO A 100 -4.06 -10.09 6.90
C PRO A 100 -4.99 -8.98 7.42
N LEU A 101 -4.61 -8.29 8.48
CA LEU A 101 -5.40 -7.17 8.99
C LEU A 101 -5.46 -6.05 7.95
N GLY A 102 -4.32 -5.73 7.33
CA GLY A 102 -4.28 -4.78 6.23
C GLY A 102 -5.10 -5.25 5.04
N GLY A 103 -5.02 -6.54 4.72
CA GLY A 103 -5.81 -7.13 3.64
C GLY A 103 -7.30 -6.96 3.85
N LEU A 104 -7.77 -7.16 5.09
CA LEU A 104 -9.18 -6.95 5.43
C LEU A 104 -9.61 -5.49 5.24
N LEU A 105 -8.74 -4.54 5.58
CA LEU A 105 -9.03 -3.12 5.36
C LEU A 105 -9.16 -2.82 3.87
N LEU A 106 -8.27 -3.37 3.06
CA LEU A 106 -8.32 -3.19 1.61
C LEU A 106 -9.58 -3.82 1.02
N LEU A 107 -9.93 -5.03 1.43
CA LEU A 107 -11.15 -5.70 0.97
C LEU A 107 -12.38 -4.89 1.33
N THR A 108 -12.43 -4.35 2.54
CA THR A 108 -13.54 -3.53 3.00
C THR A 108 -13.66 -2.27 2.13
N ALA A 109 -12.54 -1.64 1.82
CA ALA A 109 -12.53 -0.45 0.97
C ALA A 109 -13.12 -0.75 -0.41
N TRP A 110 -12.72 -1.86 -1.02
CA TRP A 110 -13.24 -2.26 -2.32
C TRP A 110 -14.73 -2.61 -2.29
N ALA A 111 -15.20 -3.16 -1.16
CA ALA A 111 -16.61 -3.51 -1.00
C ALA A 111 -17.53 -2.30 -0.85
N LEU A 112 -17.01 -1.18 -0.40
CA LEU A 112 -17.79 0.05 -0.24
C LEU A 112 -17.84 0.84 -1.52
#